data_1d274a03a2e41822bb7737986ea84e28
#
_entry.id   1d274a03a2e41822bb7737986ea84e28
#
_cell.length_a   1.000
_cell.length_b   1.000
_cell.length_c   1.000
_cell.angle_alpha   90.00
_cell.angle_beta   90.00
_cell.angle_gamma   90.00
#
_symmetry.space_group_name_H-M   'P 1'
#
loop_
_entity.id
_entity.type
_entity.pdbx_description
1 polymer ?
#
loop_
_entity_poly.entity_id
_entity_poly.type
_entity_poly.pdbx_seq_one_letter_code
_entity_poly.pdbx_strand_id
1 'polypeptide(L)'
;MTSSPAMDAAASLIADLVAQGVRDLVLSPGSRSQALALAAVRFAEEGPVRVHVRIDERVAGFTALGIARETGVPAAVMCTSGTAVANLLPAVMEAFHSGVPLLLLTADRPPELRGVGANQATIQDGLFHPWVRDQLDAPVPGDGDWSGLAERAVAAAMGARAGEHARPGVAGPVHLNLPSREPLSGELPSVAVTPGEAPRRIAGEPWVLARGPRTVVVAGADAGPDAEELAHAGGWPLIAEIVSGARFGRQLVHGYRRLLRRDDLGGRIERVVVLGHPTLSREVAALLSRTDVEVVARHRGGEQLDLNHRTRGVDAVSVAPGAVDRDWLGAWLQASAAEVVDLSENAPDPEGLASTDFAARREAVRAELDAVRRPLDRELLVDAVWRATWPHDRLVFGSSRLVRVADQVLGGKKVPVHANRGLAGIDGTIATATGIALASQAAGAPGVPRVLLGDLAFLHDVGALLLPPDETEPRLQVIVGNDGGGTIFDALEVAASARPADLDRAFYTPHNVRIEHLALAYGWEYQRVTTRTALDQALTSPRGGRQIIEVPLPR
;
A
#
# COMPACT_ATOMS: atom_id res chain seq x y z
N MET A 1 -9.85 -10.47 43.37
CA MET A 1 -10.70 -10.10 42.23
C MET A 1 -11.18 -11.41 41.61
N THR A 2 -12.40 -11.48 41.13
CA THR A 2 -12.96 -12.71 40.52
C THR A 2 -12.35 -12.93 39.14
N SER A 3 -12.01 -14.16 38.78
CA SER A 3 -11.59 -14.53 37.41
C SER A 3 -12.72 -14.25 36.44
N SER A 4 -12.35 -13.78 35.21
CA SER A 4 -13.32 -13.52 34.15
C SER A 4 -13.00 -14.46 32.98
N PRO A 5 -13.95 -15.32 32.58
CA PRO A 5 -13.77 -16.21 31.43
C PRO A 5 -13.38 -15.43 30.15
N ALA A 6 -13.87 -14.18 29.98
CA ALA A 6 -13.50 -13.33 28.89
C ALA A 6 -12.01 -12.90 28.92
N MET A 7 -11.49 -12.62 30.14
CA MET A 7 -10.08 -12.27 30.33
C MET A 7 -9.17 -13.48 30.09
N ASP A 8 -9.56 -14.64 30.56
CA ASP A 8 -8.79 -15.88 30.37
C ASP A 8 -8.70 -16.26 28.90
N ALA A 9 -9.83 -16.17 28.16
CA ALA A 9 -9.88 -16.45 26.74
C ALA A 9 -9.08 -15.44 25.92
N ALA A 10 -9.19 -14.14 26.25
CA ALA A 10 -8.44 -13.08 25.57
C ALA A 10 -6.93 -13.22 25.77
N ALA A 11 -6.48 -13.51 26.99
CA ALA A 11 -5.06 -13.72 27.28
C ALA A 11 -4.51 -14.95 26.53
N SER A 12 -5.24 -16.07 26.54
CA SER A 12 -4.84 -17.27 25.80
C SER A 12 -4.78 -17.01 24.29
N LEU A 13 -5.78 -16.35 23.71
CA LEU A 13 -5.80 -16.02 22.29
C LEU A 13 -4.61 -15.16 21.88
N ILE A 14 -4.28 -14.11 22.64
CA ILE A 14 -3.14 -13.25 22.33
C ILE A 14 -1.82 -14.02 22.46
N ALA A 15 -1.67 -14.85 23.48
CA ALA A 15 -0.50 -15.71 23.64
C ALA A 15 -0.33 -16.66 22.44
N ASP A 16 -1.42 -17.27 21.99
CA ASP A 16 -1.44 -18.17 20.83
C ASP A 16 -1.11 -17.40 19.52
N LEU A 17 -1.64 -16.17 19.35
CA LEU A 17 -1.29 -15.32 18.20
C LEU A 17 0.21 -14.98 18.19
N VAL A 18 0.80 -14.71 19.36
CA VAL A 18 2.25 -14.47 19.48
C VAL A 18 3.06 -15.73 19.12
N ALA A 19 2.59 -16.90 19.55
CA ALA A 19 3.19 -18.18 19.19
C ALA A 19 3.11 -18.46 17.67
N GLN A 20 2.10 -17.91 16.99
CA GLN A 20 1.95 -17.96 15.54
C GLN A 20 2.65 -16.82 14.79
N GLY A 21 3.48 -16.03 15.44
CA GLY A 21 4.31 -14.99 14.81
C GLY A 21 3.69 -13.60 14.75
N VAL A 22 2.49 -13.36 15.24
CA VAL A 22 1.89 -12.02 15.32
C VAL A 22 2.64 -11.18 16.36
N ARG A 23 2.98 -9.94 15.98
CA ARG A 23 3.76 -9.02 16.83
C ARG A 23 3.11 -7.66 17.00
N ASP A 24 2.19 -7.28 16.13
CA ASP A 24 1.55 -5.97 16.12
C ASP A 24 0.04 -6.12 16.28
N LEU A 25 -0.48 -5.41 17.27
CA LEU A 25 -1.89 -5.38 17.63
C LEU A 25 -2.37 -3.92 17.52
N VAL A 26 -3.26 -3.64 16.56
CA VAL A 26 -3.86 -2.32 16.42
C VAL A 26 -5.20 -2.30 17.10
N LEU A 27 -5.39 -1.42 18.06
CA LEU A 27 -6.54 -1.38 18.96
C LEU A 27 -7.39 -0.12 18.74
N SER A 28 -8.70 -0.29 18.54
CA SER A 28 -9.66 0.80 18.70
C SER A 28 -10.42 0.64 20.03
N PRO A 29 -10.49 1.70 20.87
CA PRO A 29 -11.09 1.61 22.19
C PRO A 29 -12.60 1.30 22.14
N GLY A 30 -13.09 0.46 23.04
CA GLY A 30 -14.51 0.17 23.17
C GLY A 30 -14.85 -0.73 24.34
N SER A 31 -16.10 -0.64 24.84
CA SER A 31 -16.47 -1.33 26.07
C SER A 31 -16.56 -2.85 25.92
N ARG A 32 -17.00 -3.38 24.75
CA ARG A 32 -17.13 -4.81 24.55
C ARG A 32 -15.79 -5.51 24.34
N SER A 33 -14.78 -4.78 23.86
CA SER A 33 -13.41 -5.28 23.63
C SER A 33 -12.49 -5.16 24.87
N GLN A 34 -13.01 -4.88 26.08
CA GLN A 34 -12.20 -4.66 27.28
C GLN A 34 -11.20 -5.79 27.53
N ALA A 35 -11.64 -7.05 27.47
CA ALA A 35 -10.77 -8.19 27.74
C ALA A 35 -9.60 -8.26 26.76
N LEU A 36 -9.86 -8.09 25.46
CA LEU A 36 -8.83 -8.07 24.42
C LEU A 36 -7.86 -6.91 24.61
N ALA A 37 -8.40 -5.71 24.88
CA ALA A 37 -7.61 -4.50 25.07
C ALA A 37 -6.67 -4.60 26.28
N LEU A 38 -7.18 -5.02 27.44
CA LEU A 38 -6.40 -5.16 28.66
C LEU A 38 -5.32 -6.24 28.52
N ALA A 39 -5.65 -7.37 27.91
CA ALA A 39 -4.68 -8.42 27.63
C ALA A 39 -3.58 -7.89 26.67
N ALA A 40 -3.95 -7.22 25.57
CA ALA A 40 -2.98 -6.68 24.60
C ALA A 40 -1.99 -5.71 25.23
N VAL A 41 -2.49 -4.73 26.01
CA VAL A 41 -1.63 -3.75 26.70
C VAL A 41 -0.67 -4.44 27.67
N ARG A 42 -1.16 -5.44 28.43
CA ARG A 42 -0.32 -6.16 29.38
C ARG A 42 0.78 -6.96 28.69
N PHE A 43 0.46 -7.66 27.61
CA PHE A 43 1.48 -8.35 26.80
C PHE A 43 2.48 -7.39 26.15
N ALA A 44 2.08 -6.18 25.84
CA ALA A 44 3.00 -5.16 25.34
C ALA A 44 3.98 -4.67 26.43
N GLU A 45 3.54 -4.54 27.67
CA GLU A 45 4.41 -4.23 28.83
C GLU A 45 5.45 -5.32 29.06
N GLU A 46 5.09 -6.58 28.82
CA GLU A 46 5.96 -7.75 28.96
C GLU A 46 6.88 -7.98 27.74
N GLY A 47 6.64 -7.29 26.64
CA GLY A 47 7.55 -7.15 25.50
C GLY A 47 7.34 -8.01 24.26
N PRO A 48 6.45 -9.04 24.21
CA PRO A 48 6.36 -9.87 23.00
C PRO A 48 5.57 -9.22 21.86
N VAL A 49 4.77 -8.21 22.12
CA VAL A 49 3.94 -7.50 21.15
C VAL A 49 4.09 -5.99 21.23
N ARG A 50 3.70 -5.32 20.16
CA ARG A 50 3.52 -3.86 20.11
C ARG A 50 2.04 -3.55 19.97
N VAL A 51 1.55 -2.60 20.76
CA VAL A 51 0.16 -2.12 20.69
C VAL A 51 0.14 -0.73 20.08
N HIS A 52 -0.74 -0.54 19.10
CA HIS A 52 -0.96 0.73 18.42
C HIS A 52 -2.42 1.14 18.57
N VAL A 53 -2.70 2.23 19.28
CA VAL A 53 -4.07 2.67 19.54
C VAL A 53 -4.53 3.67 18.48
N ARG A 54 -5.69 3.43 17.89
CA ARG A 54 -6.32 4.31 16.88
C ARG A 54 -7.79 4.47 17.21
N ILE A 55 -8.25 5.71 17.36
CA ILE A 55 -9.65 5.98 17.74
C ILE A 55 -10.64 5.72 16.60
N ASP A 56 -10.19 5.80 15.36
CA ASP A 56 -10.97 5.52 14.15
C ASP A 56 -10.62 4.12 13.65
N GLU A 57 -11.61 3.23 13.59
CA GLU A 57 -11.41 1.83 13.21
C GLU A 57 -10.97 1.69 11.74
N ARG A 58 -11.36 2.59 10.85
CA ARG A 58 -10.85 2.62 9.49
C ARG A 58 -9.35 2.90 9.48
N VAL A 59 -8.90 3.87 10.25
CA VAL A 59 -7.46 4.18 10.43
C VAL A 59 -6.74 2.98 11.06
N ALA A 60 -7.35 2.32 12.05
CA ALA A 60 -6.80 1.11 12.68
C ALA A 60 -6.60 0.00 11.65
N GLY A 61 -7.62 -0.28 10.83
CA GLY A 61 -7.57 -1.30 9.79
C GLY A 61 -6.45 -1.05 8.77
N PHE A 62 -6.32 0.20 8.27
CA PHE A 62 -5.27 0.55 7.32
C PHE A 62 -3.88 0.63 7.97
N THR A 63 -3.76 0.97 9.25
CA THR A 63 -2.49 0.88 9.98
C THR A 63 -2.03 -0.57 10.06
N ALA A 64 -2.93 -1.49 10.44
CA ALA A 64 -2.64 -2.92 10.47
C ALA A 64 -2.28 -3.47 9.07
N LEU A 65 -3.00 -3.04 8.04
CA LEU A 65 -2.68 -3.36 6.63
C LEU A 65 -1.25 -2.92 6.27
N GLY A 66 -0.85 -1.71 6.65
CA GLY A 66 0.49 -1.19 6.38
C GLY A 66 1.58 -2.01 7.08
N ILE A 67 1.36 -2.37 8.33
CA ILE A 67 2.27 -3.23 9.10
C ILE A 67 2.41 -4.60 8.42
N ALA A 68 1.29 -5.24 8.11
CA ALA A 68 1.27 -6.56 7.48
C ALA A 68 1.88 -6.55 6.07
N ARG A 69 1.70 -5.47 5.30
CA ARG A 69 2.32 -5.28 3.99
C ARG A 69 3.84 -5.18 4.06
N GLU A 70 4.38 -4.48 5.04
CA GLU A 70 5.83 -4.33 5.23
C GLU A 70 6.48 -5.61 5.78
N THR A 71 5.82 -6.25 6.75
CA THR A 71 6.40 -7.42 7.43
C THR A 71 6.16 -8.74 6.69
N GLY A 72 5.09 -8.82 5.88
CA GLY A 72 4.61 -10.08 5.31
C GLY A 72 3.96 -11.03 6.32
N VAL A 73 3.80 -10.61 7.58
CA VAL A 73 3.18 -11.36 8.67
C VAL A 73 1.87 -10.68 9.07
N PRO A 74 0.83 -11.43 9.50
CA PRO A 74 -0.42 -10.81 9.91
C PRO A 74 -0.25 -9.82 11.05
N ALA A 75 -0.83 -8.62 10.90
CA ALA A 75 -1.14 -7.74 12.02
C ALA A 75 -2.59 -7.96 12.44
N ALA A 76 -2.88 -7.86 13.73
CA ALA A 76 -4.25 -7.99 14.23
C ALA A 76 -4.85 -6.62 14.52
N VAL A 77 -6.09 -6.37 14.06
CA VAL A 77 -6.86 -5.20 14.44
C VAL A 77 -8.00 -5.61 15.35
N MET A 78 -8.15 -4.89 16.47
CA MET A 78 -9.12 -5.18 17.51
C MET A 78 -10.09 -4.01 17.67
N CYS A 79 -11.39 -4.28 17.68
CA CYS A 79 -12.41 -3.27 17.94
C CYS A 79 -13.60 -3.83 18.73
N THR A 80 -14.43 -2.91 19.18
CA THR A 80 -15.71 -3.23 19.84
C THR A 80 -16.77 -3.66 18.82
N SER A 81 -17.98 -3.94 19.26
CA SER A 81 -19.11 -4.36 18.42
C SER A 81 -19.79 -3.19 17.69
N GLY A 82 -20.68 -3.50 16.77
CA GLY A 82 -21.53 -2.53 16.09
C GLY A 82 -20.84 -1.87 14.88
N THR A 83 -20.99 -0.56 14.72
CA THR A 83 -20.42 0.19 13.58
C THR A 83 -18.90 0.19 13.54
N ALA A 84 -18.23 -0.03 14.66
CA ALA A 84 -16.78 -0.23 14.74
C ALA A 84 -16.31 -1.32 13.78
N VAL A 85 -17.03 -2.44 13.75
CA VAL A 85 -16.74 -3.58 12.86
C VAL A 85 -16.90 -3.17 11.39
N ALA A 86 -17.98 -2.45 11.05
CA ALA A 86 -18.26 -2.02 9.69
C ALA A 86 -17.19 -1.03 9.15
N ASN A 87 -16.60 -0.19 10.00
CA ASN A 87 -15.55 0.74 9.62
C ASN A 87 -14.23 0.06 9.21
N LEU A 88 -14.04 -1.22 9.53
CA LEU A 88 -12.89 -1.99 9.06
C LEU A 88 -13.01 -2.42 7.59
N LEU A 89 -14.23 -2.42 7.02
CA LEU A 89 -14.50 -2.99 5.68
C LEU A 89 -13.61 -2.43 4.57
N PRO A 90 -13.31 -1.11 4.46
CA PRO A 90 -12.42 -0.61 3.41
C PRO A 90 -11.02 -1.24 3.46
N ALA A 91 -10.44 -1.38 4.65
CA ALA A 91 -9.14 -2.01 4.84
C ALA A 91 -9.17 -3.52 4.53
N VAL A 92 -10.27 -4.19 4.89
CA VAL A 92 -10.49 -5.61 4.59
C VAL A 92 -10.55 -5.85 3.08
N MET A 93 -11.30 -5.04 2.35
CA MET A 93 -11.41 -5.14 0.90
C MET A 93 -10.04 -4.89 0.24
N GLU A 94 -9.31 -3.86 0.65
CA GLU A 94 -7.96 -3.59 0.13
C GLU A 94 -7.00 -4.76 0.46
N ALA A 95 -7.03 -5.30 1.69
CA ALA A 95 -6.22 -6.45 2.08
C ALA A 95 -6.53 -7.70 1.24
N PHE A 96 -7.81 -7.96 0.97
CA PHE A 96 -8.26 -9.08 0.15
C PHE A 96 -7.73 -8.98 -1.27
N HIS A 97 -7.90 -7.83 -1.92
CA HIS A 97 -7.50 -7.63 -3.31
C HIS A 97 -5.98 -7.52 -3.49
N SER A 98 -5.27 -7.04 -2.46
CA SER A 98 -3.81 -6.97 -2.46
C SER A 98 -3.12 -8.23 -1.96
N GLY A 99 -3.85 -9.21 -1.42
CA GLY A 99 -3.28 -10.43 -0.84
C GLY A 99 -2.42 -10.16 0.40
N VAL A 100 -2.83 -9.21 1.24
CA VAL A 100 -2.14 -8.85 2.49
C VAL A 100 -2.78 -9.60 3.66
N PRO A 101 -2.00 -10.34 4.48
CA PRO A 101 -2.54 -11.05 5.62
C PRO A 101 -2.99 -10.07 6.72
N LEU A 102 -4.23 -10.18 7.16
CA LEU A 102 -4.81 -9.30 8.18
C LEU A 102 -5.72 -10.10 9.10
N LEU A 103 -5.67 -9.87 10.41
CA LEU A 103 -6.56 -10.51 11.38
C LEU A 103 -7.51 -9.46 11.96
N LEU A 104 -8.82 -9.76 11.91
CA LEU A 104 -9.88 -8.91 12.44
C LEU A 104 -10.43 -9.57 13.70
N LEU A 105 -10.13 -9.02 14.87
CA LEU A 105 -10.56 -9.50 16.16
C LEU A 105 -11.70 -8.60 16.66
N THR A 106 -12.94 -8.94 16.32
CA THR A 106 -14.09 -8.09 16.63
C THR A 106 -14.86 -8.63 17.84
N ALA A 107 -14.95 -7.84 18.89
CA ALA A 107 -15.75 -8.21 20.03
C ALA A 107 -17.24 -8.17 19.70
N ASP A 108 -18.02 -9.10 20.23
CA ASP A 108 -19.46 -9.18 19.96
C ASP A 108 -20.29 -9.45 21.23
N ARG A 109 -21.58 -9.25 21.10
CA ARG A 109 -22.58 -9.69 22.09
C ARG A 109 -22.69 -11.20 22.06
N PRO A 110 -22.96 -11.83 23.21
CA PRO A 110 -23.26 -13.26 23.27
C PRO A 110 -24.59 -13.55 22.52
N PRO A 111 -24.82 -14.80 22.09
CA PRO A 111 -25.96 -15.17 21.25
C PRO A 111 -27.32 -14.70 21.79
N GLU A 112 -27.54 -14.74 23.10
CA GLU A 112 -28.78 -14.29 23.72
C GLU A 112 -29.09 -12.80 23.60
N LEU A 113 -28.10 -11.99 23.22
CA LEU A 113 -28.25 -10.55 22.98
C LEU A 113 -28.19 -10.18 21.48
N ARG A 114 -28.11 -11.17 20.58
CA ARG A 114 -28.14 -10.94 19.14
C ARG A 114 -29.56 -10.99 18.60
N GLY A 115 -29.92 -10.11 17.69
CA GLY A 115 -31.25 -10.11 17.03
C GLY A 115 -32.43 -9.68 17.91
N VAL A 116 -32.19 -9.18 19.13
CA VAL A 116 -33.21 -8.77 20.10
C VAL A 116 -33.24 -7.27 20.38
N GLY A 117 -32.57 -6.47 19.56
CA GLY A 117 -32.49 -5.02 19.74
C GLY A 117 -31.60 -4.56 20.89
N ALA A 118 -30.66 -5.39 21.35
CA ALA A 118 -29.73 -5.03 22.41
C ALA A 118 -28.82 -3.85 21.96
N ASN A 119 -28.38 -3.03 22.92
CA ASN A 119 -27.55 -1.88 22.68
C ASN A 119 -26.25 -2.25 21.94
N GLN A 120 -25.94 -1.55 20.84
CA GLN A 120 -24.73 -1.71 20.03
C GLN A 120 -24.51 -3.16 19.53
N ALA A 121 -25.61 -3.88 19.27
CA ALA A 121 -25.63 -5.22 18.69
C ALA A 121 -26.05 -5.14 17.22
N THR A 122 -25.38 -5.90 16.37
CA THR A 122 -25.73 -6.07 14.95
C THR A 122 -25.32 -7.46 14.49
N ILE A 123 -25.62 -7.79 13.23
CA ILE A 123 -25.13 -9.02 12.60
C ILE A 123 -23.67 -8.77 12.18
N GLN A 124 -22.71 -9.34 12.92
CA GLN A 124 -21.29 -9.23 12.64
C GLN A 124 -20.75 -10.44 11.88
N ASP A 125 -21.31 -11.61 12.18
CA ASP A 125 -21.04 -12.83 11.41
C ASP A 125 -21.47 -12.65 9.95
N GLY A 126 -20.58 -12.93 9.01
CA GLY A 126 -20.80 -12.70 7.57
C GLY A 126 -20.60 -11.27 7.08
N LEU A 127 -20.34 -10.28 7.93
CA LEU A 127 -20.25 -8.87 7.53
C LEU A 127 -19.16 -8.62 6.49
N PHE A 128 -18.05 -9.35 6.53
CA PHE A 128 -16.93 -9.19 5.63
C PHE A 128 -16.95 -10.14 4.43
N HIS A 129 -17.95 -11.02 4.33
CA HIS A 129 -18.10 -11.88 3.17
C HIS A 129 -18.42 -11.06 1.91
N PRO A 130 -17.79 -11.33 0.74
CA PRO A 130 -16.86 -12.43 0.43
C PRO A 130 -15.36 -12.08 0.57
N TRP A 131 -15.00 -10.98 1.22
CA TRP A 131 -13.64 -10.42 1.22
C TRP A 131 -12.75 -10.92 2.36
N VAL A 132 -13.04 -12.07 2.92
CA VAL A 132 -12.18 -12.76 3.91
C VAL A 132 -11.81 -14.16 3.45
N ARG A 133 -10.64 -14.65 3.85
CA ARG A 133 -10.16 -16.01 3.54
C ARG A 133 -10.82 -17.06 4.42
N ASP A 134 -11.11 -16.69 5.66
CA ASP A 134 -11.84 -17.52 6.63
C ASP A 134 -12.59 -16.61 7.60
N GLN A 135 -13.64 -17.14 8.18
CA GLN A 135 -14.44 -16.45 9.17
C GLN A 135 -14.82 -17.44 10.28
N LEU A 136 -14.69 -16.99 11.51
CA LEU A 136 -14.89 -17.80 12.70
C LEU A 136 -15.76 -17.03 13.69
N ASP A 137 -16.98 -17.51 13.95
CA ASP A 137 -17.79 -17.05 15.08
C ASP A 137 -17.43 -17.94 16.28
N ALA A 138 -16.66 -17.38 17.21
CA ALA A 138 -16.11 -18.12 18.33
C ALA A 138 -17.21 -18.49 19.36
N PRO A 139 -17.06 -19.57 20.10
CA PRO A 139 -17.95 -19.85 21.24
C PRO A 139 -17.78 -18.78 22.32
N VAL A 140 -18.82 -18.57 23.12
CA VAL A 140 -18.72 -17.69 24.28
C VAL A 140 -17.80 -18.34 25.32
N PRO A 141 -16.81 -17.65 25.88
CA PRO A 141 -15.96 -18.16 26.93
C PRO A 141 -16.80 -18.66 28.14
N GLY A 142 -16.52 -19.88 28.56
CA GLY A 142 -17.32 -20.61 29.57
C GLY A 142 -18.30 -21.63 28.99
N ASP A 143 -18.83 -21.40 27.77
CA ASP A 143 -19.60 -22.41 27.03
C ASP A 143 -18.67 -23.21 26.08
N GLY A 144 -17.52 -22.64 25.71
CA GLY A 144 -16.46 -23.24 24.92
C GLY A 144 -15.16 -22.47 25.10
N ASP A 145 -14.08 -22.93 24.45
CA ASP A 145 -12.78 -22.28 24.49
C ASP A 145 -12.37 -21.76 23.11
N TRP A 146 -11.32 -20.90 23.07
CA TRP A 146 -10.77 -20.33 21.88
C TRP A 146 -9.49 -21.04 21.42
N SER A 147 -9.22 -22.23 21.93
CA SER A 147 -8.03 -23.00 21.54
C SER A 147 -8.04 -23.31 20.04
N GLY A 148 -6.87 -23.18 19.40
CA GLY A 148 -6.69 -23.42 17.96
C GLY A 148 -7.25 -22.32 17.04
N LEU A 149 -7.98 -21.30 17.55
CA LEU A 149 -8.48 -20.20 16.72
C LEU A 149 -7.31 -19.41 16.10
N ALA A 150 -6.29 -19.08 16.89
CA ALA A 150 -5.12 -18.34 16.41
C ALA A 150 -4.37 -19.11 15.31
N GLU A 151 -4.11 -20.39 15.50
CA GLU A 151 -3.45 -21.24 14.52
C GLU A 151 -4.24 -21.28 13.20
N ARG A 152 -5.54 -21.54 13.29
CA ARG A 152 -6.42 -21.58 12.11
C ARG A 152 -6.45 -20.25 11.40
N ALA A 153 -6.63 -19.15 12.12
CA ALA A 153 -6.74 -17.80 11.55
C ALA A 153 -5.43 -17.36 10.89
N VAL A 154 -4.30 -17.54 11.55
CA VAL A 154 -2.99 -17.16 10.98
C VAL A 154 -2.65 -18.03 9.78
N ALA A 155 -2.88 -19.34 9.83
CA ALA A 155 -2.63 -20.22 8.70
C ALA A 155 -3.50 -19.87 7.48
N ALA A 156 -4.77 -19.51 7.68
CA ALA A 156 -5.66 -19.05 6.61
C ALA A 156 -5.23 -17.68 6.07
N ALA A 157 -4.89 -16.73 6.95
CA ALA A 157 -4.43 -15.40 6.55
C ALA A 157 -3.13 -15.46 5.72
N MET A 158 -2.23 -16.37 6.06
CA MET A 158 -0.97 -16.58 5.34
C MET A 158 -1.12 -17.39 4.04
N GLY A 159 -2.31 -17.96 3.77
CA GLY A 159 -2.49 -18.90 2.65
C GLY A 159 -1.77 -20.23 2.87
N ALA A 160 -1.46 -20.60 4.12
CA ALA A 160 -0.82 -21.87 4.47
C ALA A 160 -1.81 -23.03 4.58
N ARG A 161 -3.12 -22.75 4.54
CA ARG A 161 -4.19 -23.75 4.50
C ARG A 161 -5.39 -23.25 3.69
N ALA A 162 -6.26 -24.17 3.26
CA ALA A 162 -7.57 -23.82 2.74
C ALA A 162 -8.49 -23.39 3.89
N GLY A 163 -9.19 -22.26 3.74
CA GLY A 163 -10.32 -21.84 4.58
C GLY A 163 -11.64 -22.01 3.82
N GLU A 164 -12.73 -21.54 4.40
CA GLU A 164 -14.06 -21.64 3.78
C GLU A 164 -14.11 -20.95 2.41
N HIS A 165 -13.40 -19.82 2.26
CA HIS A 165 -13.27 -19.04 1.03
C HIS A 165 -11.82 -18.89 0.58
N ALA A 166 -10.89 -19.63 1.20
CA ALA A 166 -9.45 -19.50 0.93
C ALA A 166 -8.97 -20.49 -0.11
N ARG A 167 -8.27 -19.95 -1.12
CA ARG A 167 -7.42 -20.77 -1.98
C ARG A 167 -6.07 -20.95 -1.29
N PRO A 168 -5.53 -22.18 -1.19
CA PRO A 168 -4.17 -22.39 -0.71
C PRO A 168 -3.19 -21.54 -1.53
N GLY A 169 -2.18 -21.02 -0.88
CA GLY A 169 -1.19 -20.17 -1.55
C GLY A 169 -1.59 -18.69 -1.71
N VAL A 170 -2.77 -18.25 -1.28
CA VAL A 170 -3.21 -16.85 -1.38
C VAL A 170 -3.46 -16.26 0.00
N ALA A 171 -2.65 -15.29 0.40
CA ALA A 171 -2.82 -14.56 1.65
C ALA A 171 -4.02 -13.60 1.59
N GLY A 172 -4.50 -13.16 2.76
CA GLY A 172 -5.58 -12.19 2.84
C GLY A 172 -6.17 -12.07 4.26
N PRO A 173 -7.22 -11.28 4.45
CA PRO A 173 -7.80 -11.05 5.76
C PRO A 173 -8.62 -12.25 6.27
N VAL A 174 -8.66 -12.39 7.60
CA VAL A 174 -9.47 -13.39 8.32
C VAL A 174 -10.22 -12.70 9.43
N HIS A 175 -11.49 -13.06 9.61
CA HIS A 175 -12.35 -12.50 10.64
C HIS A 175 -12.57 -13.49 11.78
N LEU A 176 -12.27 -13.06 13.02
CA LEU A 176 -12.60 -13.70 14.27
C LEU A 176 -13.66 -12.86 14.98
N ASN A 177 -14.91 -13.29 14.99
CA ASN A 177 -15.97 -12.71 15.77
C ASN A 177 -15.95 -13.32 17.17
N LEU A 178 -15.75 -12.51 18.21
CA LEU A 178 -15.37 -12.92 19.56
C LEU A 178 -16.46 -12.51 20.58
N PRO A 179 -17.53 -13.29 20.73
CA PRO A 179 -18.59 -12.97 21.70
C PRO A 179 -18.13 -13.23 23.12
N SER A 180 -18.56 -12.37 24.05
CA SER A 180 -18.27 -12.55 25.48
C SER A 180 -19.42 -12.08 26.36
N ARG A 181 -19.62 -12.79 27.51
CA ARG A 181 -20.51 -12.37 28.60
C ARG A 181 -19.75 -11.56 29.64
N GLU A 182 -20.47 -10.77 30.39
CA GLU A 182 -19.94 -10.09 31.57
C GLU A 182 -19.63 -11.09 32.70
N PRO A 183 -18.58 -10.85 33.51
CA PRO A 183 -17.73 -9.67 33.51
C PRO A 183 -16.67 -9.69 32.39
N LEU A 184 -16.50 -8.52 31.69
CA LEU A 184 -15.56 -8.35 30.59
C LEU A 184 -14.16 -7.93 31.05
N SER A 185 -14.01 -7.62 32.33
CA SER A 185 -12.73 -7.24 32.94
C SER A 185 -12.54 -7.97 34.26
N GLY A 186 -11.32 -8.18 34.66
CA GLY A 186 -10.94 -8.89 35.88
C GLY A 186 -9.42 -8.94 36.00
N GLU A 187 -8.96 -9.84 36.86
CA GLU A 187 -7.53 -10.15 36.95
C GLU A 187 -7.08 -10.87 35.68
N LEU A 188 -5.96 -10.42 35.10
CA LEU A 188 -5.40 -11.10 33.95
C LEU A 188 -4.64 -12.35 34.41
N PRO A 189 -4.93 -13.53 33.83
CA PRO A 189 -4.21 -14.74 34.17
C PRO A 189 -2.75 -14.64 33.74
N SER A 190 -1.85 -15.26 34.49
CA SER A 190 -0.47 -15.44 34.07
C SER A 190 -0.43 -16.51 32.97
N VAL A 191 -0.15 -16.10 31.74
CA VAL A 191 -0.01 -17.01 30.59
C VAL A 191 1.42 -16.96 30.11
N ALA A 192 2.06 -18.10 29.98
CA ALA A 192 3.40 -18.18 29.38
C ALA A 192 3.31 -17.88 27.89
N VAL A 193 4.11 -16.92 27.43
CA VAL A 193 4.17 -16.51 26.01
C VAL A 193 5.49 -16.95 25.41
N THR A 194 5.44 -17.80 24.39
CA THR A 194 6.60 -18.20 23.62
C THR A 194 6.47 -17.62 22.21
N PRO A 195 7.29 -16.62 21.84
CA PRO A 195 7.26 -16.06 20.49
C PRO A 195 7.63 -17.11 19.45
N GLY A 196 6.74 -17.32 18.46
CA GLY A 196 6.96 -18.21 17.32
C GLY A 196 7.13 -17.47 15.99
N GLU A 197 7.12 -18.20 14.90
CA GLU A 197 7.15 -17.67 13.53
C GLU A 197 5.82 -17.95 12.83
N ALA A 198 5.42 -17.05 11.93
CA ALA A 198 4.25 -17.27 11.10
C ALA A 198 4.49 -18.42 10.11
N PRO A 199 3.47 -19.25 9.84
CA PRO A 199 3.58 -20.32 8.87
C PRO A 199 3.86 -19.74 7.49
N ARG A 200 4.69 -20.44 6.72
CA ARG A 200 5.02 -20.01 5.35
C ARG A 200 3.86 -20.32 4.41
N ARG A 201 3.64 -19.43 3.47
CA ARG A 201 2.71 -19.63 2.36
C ARG A 201 3.04 -20.94 1.62
N ILE A 202 2.02 -21.70 1.23
CA ILE A 202 2.18 -22.87 0.36
C ILE A 202 2.60 -22.35 -1.03
N ALA A 203 3.79 -22.73 -1.47
CA ALA A 203 4.25 -22.46 -2.83
C ALA A 203 3.72 -23.56 -3.77
N GLY A 204 3.09 -23.12 -4.88
CA GLY A 204 2.72 -24.04 -5.96
C GLY A 204 3.92 -24.39 -6.85
N GLU A 205 3.77 -25.44 -7.63
CA GLU A 205 4.75 -25.81 -8.67
C GLU A 205 4.85 -24.67 -9.72
N PRO A 206 6.06 -24.23 -10.10
CA PRO A 206 6.21 -23.19 -11.10
C PRO A 206 5.72 -23.63 -12.47
N TRP A 207 4.87 -22.83 -13.08
CA TRP A 207 4.53 -22.99 -14.50
C TRP A 207 5.73 -22.63 -15.37
N VAL A 208 6.24 -23.60 -16.13
CA VAL A 208 7.43 -23.43 -16.98
C VAL A 208 7.02 -22.80 -18.30
N LEU A 209 7.45 -21.55 -18.53
CA LEU A 209 7.22 -20.83 -19.77
C LEU A 209 8.18 -21.28 -20.85
N ALA A 210 7.64 -21.85 -21.93
CA ALA A 210 8.44 -22.16 -23.11
C ALA A 210 8.95 -20.87 -23.77
N ARG A 211 10.14 -20.90 -24.34
CA ARG A 211 10.66 -19.84 -25.21
C ARG A 211 10.00 -19.92 -26.59
N GLY A 212 10.04 -18.85 -27.35
CA GLY A 212 9.52 -18.78 -28.72
C GLY A 212 8.54 -17.64 -28.92
N PRO A 213 7.39 -17.57 -28.21
CA PRO A 213 6.48 -16.44 -28.35
C PRO A 213 7.12 -15.11 -27.98
N ARG A 214 6.81 -14.04 -28.74
CA ARG A 214 7.22 -12.66 -28.41
C ARG A 214 6.53 -12.22 -27.13
N THR A 215 7.26 -12.37 -26.03
CA THR A 215 6.77 -12.19 -24.66
C THR A 215 7.16 -10.84 -24.11
N VAL A 216 6.28 -10.24 -23.29
CA VAL A 216 6.57 -9.12 -22.41
C VAL A 216 6.19 -9.49 -20.98
N VAL A 217 6.92 -8.96 -19.99
CA VAL A 217 6.57 -9.07 -18.58
C VAL A 217 5.91 -7.77 -18.16
N VAL A 218 4.72 -7.85 -17.55
CA VAL A 218 4.00 -6.72 -16.96
C VAL A 218 4.04 -6.85 -15.46
N ALA A 219 4.61 -5.86 -14.80
CA ALA A 219 4.69 -5.76 -13.35
C ALA A 219 3.76 -4.66 -12.85
N GLY A 220 2.67 -5.06 -12.18
CA GLY A 220 1.75 -4.17 -11.48
C GLY A 220 2.09 -4.01 -10.00
N ALA A 221 1.20 -3.37 -9.23
CA ALA A 221 1.37 -3.17 -7.81
C ALA A 221 1.73 -4.48 -7.10
N ASP A 222 2.68 -4.40 -6.19
CA ASP A 222 3.17 -5.53 -5.40
C ASP A 222 3.76 -6.71 -6.20
N ALA A 223 4.20 -6.50 -7.44
CA ALA A 223 4.92 -7.53 -8.21
C ALA A 223 6.24 -7.94 -7.53
N GLY A 224 6.93 -6.96 -6.95
CA GLY A 224 8.22 -7.17 -6.32
C GLY A 224 9.35 -7.42 -7.32
N PRO A 225 10.58 -7.67 -6.84
CA PRO A 225 11.75 -7.91 -7.68
C PRO A 225 11.64 -9.14 -8.57
N ASP A 226 10.79 -10.10 -8.22
CA ASP A 226 10.57 -11.34 -8.99
C ASP A 226 10.23 -11.06 -10.47
N ALA A 227 9.56 -9.91 -10.75
CA ALA A 227 9.19 -9.56 -12.12
C ALA A 227 10.40 -9.15 -12.97
N GLU A 228 11.36 -8.44 -12.37
CA GLU A 228 12.64 -8.12 -13.04
C GLU A 228 13.47 -9.39 -13.24
N GLU A 229 13.57 -10.24 -12.24
CA GLU A 229 14.29 -11.50 -12.32
C GLU A 229 13.72 -12.41 -13.42
N LEU A 230 12.39 -12.48 -13.53
CA LEU A 230 11.73 -13.24 -14.59
C LEU A 230 12.00 -12.64 -15.97
N ALA A 231 11.89 -11.31 -16.12
CA ALA A 231 12.18 -10.60 -17.36
C ALA A 231 13.64 -10.81 -17.79
N HIS A 232 14.58 -10.76 -16.83
CA HIS A 232 15.99 -11.03 -17.06
C HIS A 232 16.23 -12.48 -17.50
N ALA A 233 15.68 -13.44 -16.77
CA ALA A 233 15.81 -14.88 -17.10
C ALA A 233 15.21 -15.20 -18.47
N GLY A 234 14.10 -14.58 -18.83
CA GLY A 234 13.43 -14.73 -20.13
C GLY A 234 14.13 -14.00 -21.28
N GLY A 235 14.87 -12.93 -20.97
CA GLY A 235 15.36 -11.97 -21.96
C GLY A 235 14.19 -11.20 -22.59
N TRP A 236 13.18 -10.84 -21.79
CA TRP A 236 11.94 -10.20 -22.22
C TRP A 236 11.86 -8.75 -21.78
N PRO A 237 11.23 -7.87 -22.58
CA PRO A 237 10.94 -6.50 -22.14
C PRO A 237 10.13 -6.48 -20.85
N LEU A 238 10.49 -5.57 -19.92
CA LEU A 238 9.79 -5.38 -18.65
C LEU A 238 8.99 -4.08 -18.67
N ILE A 239 7.68 -4.18 -18.64
CA ILE A 239 6.75 -3.09 -18.45
C ILE A 239 6.41 -3.04 -16.96
N ALA A 240 7.03 -2.12 -16.23
CA ALA A 240 6.87 -2.00 -14.79
C ALA A 240 6.15 -0.70 -14.42
N GLU A 241 4.94 -0.81 -13.85
CA GLU A 241 4.27 0.33 -13.24
C GLU A 241 5.11 0.87 -12.08
N ILE A 242 5.02 2.18 -11.79
CA ILE A 242 5.83 2.82 -10.75
C ILE A 242 5.62 2.21 -9.36
N VAL A 243 4.46 1.64 -9.10
CA VAL A 243 4.07 1.00 -7.84
C VAL A 243 4.43 -0.48 -7.75
N SER A 244 5.10 -1.03 -8.77
CA SER A 244 5.36 -2.46 -8.88
C SER A 244 6.46 -2.99 -7.95
N GLY A 245 7.37 -2.12 -7.49
CA GLY A 245 8.61 -2.56 -6.83
C GLY A 245 9.61 -3.27 -7.76
N ALA A 246 9.31 -3.33 -9.09
CA ALA A 246 10.12 -3.97 -10.12
C ALA A 246 10.68 -2.99 -11.17
N ARG A 247 10.51 -1.68 -10.98
CA ARG A 247 10.90 -0.66 -11.98
C ARG A 247 12.41 -0.42 -11.97
N PHE A 248 13.17 -1.44 -12.34
CA PHE A 248 14.64 -1.40 -12.46
C PHE A 248 15.13 -2.50 -13.41
N GLY A 249 16.44 -2.56 -13.63
CA GLY A 249 17.06 -3.60 -14.44
C GLY A 249 17.23 -3.23 -15.92
N ARG A 250 17.91 -4.09 -16.67
CA ARG A 250 18.30 -3.85 -18.06
C ARG A 250 17.15 -4.05 -19.06
N GLN A 251 16.11 -4.76 -18.68
CA GLN A 251 14.94 -5.07 -19.50
C GLN A 251 13.83 -4.03 -19.35
N LEU A 252 14.00 -3.02 -18.47
CA LEU A 252 13.00 -2.00 -18.21
C LEU A 252 12.69 -1.17 -19.47
N VAL A 253 11.40 -1.03 -19.75
CA VAL A 253 10.86 -0.23 -20.85
C VAL A 253 10.30 1.08 -20.33
N HIS A 254 10.89 2.20 -20.76
CA HIS A 254 10.36 3.55 -20.54
C HIS A 254 9.30 3.87 -21.58
N GLY A 255 8.36 4.77 -21.26
CA GLY A 255 7.32 5.22 -22.19
C GLY A 255 6.42 4.12 -22.72
N TYR A 256 6.30 3.00 -22.00
CA TYR A 256 5.61 1.79 -22.42
C TYR A 256 4.18 2.05 -22.94
N ARG A 257 3.48 3.08 -22.44
CA ARG A 257 2.13 3.43 -22.90
C ARG A 257 2.10 3.82 -24.39
N ARG A 258 3.13 4.53 -24.87
CA ARG A 258 3.28 4.86 -26.29
C ARG A 258 3.71 3.66 -27.10
N LEU A 259 4.66 2.88 -26.58
CA LEU A 259 5.19 1.71 -27.28
C LEU A 259 4.16 0.59 -27.43
N LEU A 260 3.25 0.42 -26.48
CA LEU A 260 2.14 -0.53 -26.58
C LEU A 260 1.14 -0.21 -27.70
N ARG A 261 1.06 1.06 -28.14
CA ARG A 261 0.20 1.50 -29.25
C ARG A 261 0.85 1.34 -30.63
N ARG A 262 2.12 0.99 -30.68
CA ARG A 262 2.85 0.79 -31.92
C ARG A 262 2.58 -0.60 -32.49
N ASP A 263 2.22 -0.69 -33.78
CA ASP A 263 1.96 -1.96 -34.46
C ASP A 263 3.20 -2.85 -34.55
N ASP A 264 4.40 -2.25 -34.69
CA ASP A 264 5.68 -2.96 -34.80
C ASP A 264 6.21 -3.49 -33.46
N LEU A 265 5.67 -3.02 -32.32
CA LEU A 265 6.02 -3.47 -30.96
C LEU A 265 4.80 -4.05 -30.25
N GLY A 266 3.93 -3.21 -29.67
CA GLY A 266 2.74 -3.65 -28.93
C GLY A 266 1.80 -4.54 -29.77
N GLY A 267 1.64 -4.23 -31.05
CA GLY A 267 0.86 -5.03 -31.99
C GLY A 267 1.41 -6.44 -32.23
N ARG A 268 2.71 -6.64 -32.00
CA ARG A 268 3.40 -7.93 -32.23
C ARG A 268 3.52 -8.81 -30.99
N ILE A 269 3.00 -8.38 -29.84
CA ILE A 269 3.04 -9.19 -28.61
C ILE A 269 2.18 -10.43 -28.79
N GLU A 270 2.73 -11.61 -28.48
CA GLU A 270 2.07 -12.91 -28.52
C GLU A 270 1.77 -13.48 -27.13
N ARG A 271 2.60 -13.09 -26.14
CA ARG A 271 2.42 -13.50 -24.74
C ARG A 271 2.67 -12.36 -23.78
N VAL A 272 1.86 -12.29 -22.71
CA VAL A 272 2.08 -11.43 -21.55
C VAL A 272 2.19 -12.28 -20.31
N VAL A 273 3.22 -12.04 -19.49
CA VAL A 273 3.34 -12.63 -18.16
C VAL A 273 3.13 -11.52 -17.14
N VAL A 274 2.12 -11.66 -16.28
CA VAL A 274 1.72 -10.64 -15.32
C VAL A 274 2.11 -11.05 -13.91
N LEU A 275 2.82 -10.15 -13.22
CA LEU A 275 3.09 -10.24 -11.79
C LEU A 275 2.53 -8.99 -11.09
N GLY A 276 1.93 -9.19 -9.92
CA GLY A 276 1.24 -8.10 -9.21
C GLY A 276 -0.07 -7.69 -9.87
N HIS A 277 -0.57 -6.49 -9.55
CA HIS A 277 -1.86 -5.99 -10.00
C HIS A 277 -1.69 -4.71 -10.84
N PRO A 278 -1.62 -4.78 -12.18
CA PRO A 278 -1.47 -3.61 -13.06
C PRO A 278 -2.78 -2.85 -13.15
N THR A 279 -2.76 -1.55 -12.78
CA THR A 279 -3.98 -0.72 -12.70
C THR A 279 -3.77 0.73 -13.10
N LEU A 280 -2.57 1.13 -13.53
CA LEU A 280 -2.26 2.54 -13.78
C LEU A 280 -2.48 2.98 -15.23
N SER A 281 -2.56 2.06 -16.20
CA SER A 281 -2.68 2.45 -17.61
C SER A 281 -3.78 1.70 -18.37
N ARG A 282 -4.50 2.44 -19.23
CA ARG A 282 -5.50 1.86 -20.14
C ARG A 282 -4.85 1.00 -21.22
N GLU A 283 -3.62 1.28 -21.58
CA GLU A 283 -2.85 0.54 -22.59
C GLU A 283 -2.52 -0.87 -22.12
N VAL A 284 -2.15 -1.04 -20.85
CA VAL A 284 -1.95 -2.37 -20.26
C VAL A 284 -3.29 -3.12 -20.17
N ALA A 285 -4.36 -2.46 -19.73
CA ALA A 285 -5.68 -3.08 -19.69
C ALA A 285 -6.14 -3.52 -21.10
N ALA A 286 -5.92 -2.69 -22.12
CA ALA A 286 -6.23 -3.03 -23.51
C ALA A 286 -5.40 -4.23 -24.00
N LEU A 287 -4.10 -4.28 -23.69
CA LEU A 287 -3.24 -5.43 -24.02
C LEU A 287 -3.77 -6.72 -23.35
N LEU A 288 -4.10 -6.67 -22.07
CA LEU A 288 -4.60 -7.82 -21.30
C LEU A 288 -6.00 -8.28 -21.72
N SER A 289 -6.77 -7.44 -22.42
CA SER A 289 -8.07 -7.77 -22.97
C SER A 289 -7.99 -8.41 -24.37
N ARG A 290 -6.81 -8.48 -25.00
CA ARG A 290 -6.63 -9.07 -26.33
C ARG A 290 -6.82 -10.58 -26.28
N THR A 291 -7.67 -11.09 -27.16
CA THR A 291 -7.97 -12.53 -27.26
C THR A 291 -6.97 -13.33 -28.11
N ASP A 292 -6.13 -12.64 -28.87
CA ASP A 292 -5.04 -13.19 -29.69
C ASP A 292 -3.70 -13.26 -28.93
N VAL A 293 -3.67 -12.79 -27.67
CA VAL A 293 -2.48 -12.81 -26.81
C VAL A 293 -2.67 -13.84 -25.70
N GLU A 294 -1.66 -14.70 -25.51
CA GLU A 294 -1.58 -15.57 -24.34
C GLU A 294 -1.28 -14.75 -23.09
N VAL A 295 -2.17 -14.78 -22.09
CA VAL A 295 -1.95 -14.12 -20.80
C VAL A 295 -1.73 -15.17 -19.71
N VAL A 296 -0.58 -15.10 -19.03
CA VAL A 296 -0.25 -15.91 -17.85
C VAL A 296 -0.10 -14.96 -16.67
N ALA A 297 -0.92 -15.11 -15.64
CA ALA A 297 -0.93 -14.22 -14.49
C ALA A 297 -0.65 -14.98 -13.18
N ARG A 298 0.35 -14.51 -12.40
CA ARG A 298 0.58 -15.03 -11.05
C ARG A 298 -0.52 -14.51 -10.13
N HIS A 299 -1.32 -15.42 -9.60
CA HIS A 299 -2.36 -15.06 -8.64
C HIS A 299 -1.76 -14.63 -7.31
N ARG A 300 -2.21 -13.48 -6.79
CA ARG A 300 -1.69 -12.93 -5.54
C ARG A 300 -2.77 -12.69 -4.48
N GLY A 301 -3.89 -12.11 -4.88
CA GLY A 301 -5.00 -11.75 -4.01
C GLY A 301 -6.23 -11.35 -4.82
N GLY A 302 -7.36 -11.21 -4.16
CA GLY A 302 -8.60 -10.82 -4.79
C GLY A 302 -9.11 -11.82 -5.83
N GLU A 303 -9.68 -11.28 -6.87
CA GLU A 303 -10.13 -12.03 -8.04
C GLU A 303 -8.96 -12.38 -8.95
N GLN A 304 -9.10 -13.47 -9.68
CA GLN A 304 -8.15 -13.84 -10.72
C GLN A 304 -8.17 -12.78 -11.83
N LEU A 305 -7.00 -12.23 -12.18
CA LEU A 305 -6.89 -11.35 -13.35
C LEU A 305 -7.25 -12.12 -14.62
N ASP A 306 -8.34 -11.74 -15.30
CA ASP A 306 -8.82 -12.42 -16.48
C ASP A 306 -9.63 -11.50 -17.41
N LEU A 307 -8.98 -10.42 -17.91
CA LEU A 307 -9.64 -9.42 -18.75
C LEU A 307 -10.00 -9.95 -20.16
N ASN A 308 -9.35 -11.01 -20.64
CA ASN A 308 -9.64 -11.63 -21.94
C ASN A 308 -10.43 -12.93 -21.84
N HIS A 309 -10.88 -13.33 -20.65
CA HIS A 309 -11.58 -14.58 -20.34
C HIS A 309 -10.82 -15.85 -20.77
N ARG A 310 -9.48 -15.76 -20.86
CA ARG A 310 -8.57 -16.84 -21.27
C ARG A 310 -7.26 -16.84 -20.49
N THR A 311 -7.14 -15.97 -19.48
CA THR A 311 -5.92 -15.85 -18.68
C THR A 311 -5.65 -17.13 -17.92
N ARG A 312 -4.43 -17.64 -18.03
CA ARG A 312 -3.95 -18.74 -17.21
C ARG A 312 -3.47 -18.21 -15.86
N GLY A 313 -4.22 -18.51 -14.81
CA GLY A 313 -3.79 -18.25 -13.43
C GLY A 313 -2.76 -19.30 -12.98
N VAL A 314 -1.67 -18.84 -12.38
CA VAL A 314 -0.58 -19.70 -11.87
C VAL A 314 -0.10 -19.18 -10.51
N ASP A 315 0.46 -20.08 -9.67
CA ASP A 315 1.00 -19.70 -8.36
C ASP A 315 2.44 -19.21 -8.47
N ALA A 316 3.22 -19.79 -9.37
CA ALA A 316 4.59 -19.42 -9.65
C ALA A 316 4.93 -19.60 -11.13
N VAL A 317 5.95 -18.90 -11.61
CA VAL A 317 6.44 -18.96 -12.99
C VAL A 317 7.93 -19.18 -13.03
N SER A 318 8.38 -19.96 -14.01
CA SER A 318 9.79 -20.10 -14.35
C SER A 318 9.97 -20.11 -15.86
N VAL A 319 11.20 -19.99 -16.33
CA VAL A 319 11.53 -19.95 -17.77
C VAL A 319 12.28 -21.19 -18.18
N ALA A 320 11.83 -21.85 -19.26
CA ALA A 320 12.56 -22.98 -19.84
C ALA A 320 13.95 -22.56 -20.32
N PRO A 321 14.98 -23.42 -20.22
CA PRO A 321 16.28 -23.16 -20.82
C PRO A 321 16.18 -22.96 -22.33
N GLY A 322 17.10 -22.18 -22.91
CA GLY A 322 17.13 -21.94 -24.36
C GLY A 322 17.68 -20.55 -24.73
N ALA A 323 17.75 -20.27 -26.01
CA ALA A 323 18.25 -18.99 -26.52
C ALA A 323 17.26 -17.85 -26.28
N VAL A 324 17.78 -16.64 -26.03
CA VAL A 324 17.01 -15.40 -25.92
C VAL A 324 16.78 -14.82 -27.30
N ASP A 325 15.57 -14.35 -27.58
CA ASP A 325 15.25 -13.55 -28.76
C ASP A 325 15.82 -12.12 -28.55
N ARG A 326 17.04 -11.91 -29.03
CA ARG A 326 17.75 -10.65 -28.90
C ARG A 326 17.16 -9.54 -29.78
N ASP A 327 16.57 -9.90 -30.89
CA ASP A 327 15.99 -8.93 -31.83
C ASP A 327 14.70 -8.34 -31.24
N TRP A 328 13.87 -9.18 -30.64
CA TRP A 328 12.67 -8.73 -29.93
C TRP A 328 12.98 -7.80 -28.76
N LEU A 329 13.87 -8.21 -27.85
CA LEU A 329 14.29 -7.39 -26.74
C LEU A 329 14.97 -6.09 -27.22
N GLY A 330 15.87 -6.20 -28.21
CA GLY A 330 16.60 -5.06 -28.76
C GLY A 330 15.69 -3.99 -29.37
N ALA A 331 14.64 -4.39 -30.09
CA ALA A 331 13.67 -3.47 -30.67
C ALA A 331 12.94 -2.64 -29.58
N TRP A 332 12.53 -3.30 -28.50
CA TRP A 332 11.88 -2.61 -27.37
C TRP A 332 12.83 -1.66 -26.65
N LEU A 333 14.07 -2.08 -26.36
CA LEU A 333 15.04 -1.25 -25.65
C LEU A 333 15.49 -0.04 -26.47
N GLN A 334 15.67 -0.22 -27.79
CA GLN A 334 15.98 0.89 -28.70
C GLN A 334 14.85 1.92 -28.72
N ALA A 335 13.60 1.47 -28.86
CA ALA A 335 12.45 2.37 -28.83
C ALA A 335 12.27 3.03 -27.45
N SER A 336 12.50 2.30 -26.38
CA SER A 336 12.43 2.79 -25.00
C SER A 336 13.44 3.91 -24.71
N ALA A 337 14.63 3.85 -25.30
CA ALA A 337 15.66 4.86 -25.09
C ALA A 337 15.22 6.27 -25.55
N ALA A 338 14.37 6.34 -26.59
CA ALA A 338 13.81 7.60 -27.09
C ALA A 338 12.65 8.14 -26.21
N GLU A 339 12.16 7.33 -25.29
CA GLU A 339 11.02 7.65 -24.42
C GLU A 339 11.44 8.10 -23.01
N VAL A 340 12.74 8.12 -22.73
CA VAL A 340 13.26 8.58 -21.42
C VAL A 340 12.98 10.07 -21.29
N VAL A 341 12.27 10.43 -20.22
CA VAL A 341 12.02 11.84 -19.88
C VAL A 341 13.19 12.37 -19.08
N ASP A 342 13.83 13.40 -19.57
CA ASP A 342 14.89 14.12 -18.84
C ASP A 342 14.29 15.31 -18.12
N LEU A 343 14.21 15.22 -16.79
CA LEU A 343 13.77 16.29 -15.90
C LEU A 343 14.95 16.98 -15.20
N SER A 344 16.18 16.66 -15.59
CA SER A 344 17.37 17.34 -15.09
C SER A 344 17.37 18.81 -15.52
N GLU A 345 17.95 19.65 -14.67
CA GLU A 345 18.21 21.02 -15.04
C GLU A 345 19.38 21.07 -16.04
N ASN A 346 19.38 22.06 -16.91
CA ASN A 346 20.54 22.31 -17.73
C ASN A 346 21.78 22.46 -16.84
N ALA A 347 22.88 21.81 -17.24
CA ALA A 347 24.12 21.95 -16.51
C ALA A 347 24.49 23.43 -16.40
N PRO A 348 25.04 23.88 -15.26
CA PRO A 348 25.57 25.23 -15.14
C PRO A 348 26.47 25.55 -16.32
N ASP A 349 26.38 26.76 -16.84
CA ASP A 349 27.31 27.23 -17.88
C ASP A 349 28.58 27.80 -17.20
N PRO A 350 29.62 26.97 -16.94
CA PRO A 350 30.81 27.42 -16.23
C PRO A 350 31.61 28.43 -17.06
N GLU A 351 31.53 28.39 -18.39
CA GLU A 351 32.20 29.34 -19.27
C GLU A 351 31.51 30.71 -19.23
N GLY A 352 30.19 30.73 -19.30
CA GLY A 352 29.40 31.94 -19.16
C GLY A 352 29.55 32.57 -17.76
N LEU A 353 29.56 31.77 -16.70
CA LEU A 353 29.76 32.23 -15.32
C LEU A 353 31.17 32.82 -15.08
N ALA A 354 32.19 32.25 -15.72
CA ALA A 354 33.58 32.72 -15.68
C ALA A 354 33.89 33.83 -16.69
N SER A 355 32.95 34.16 -17.60
CA SER A 355 33.15 35.13 -18.65
C SER A 355 33.49 36.54 -18.10
N THR A 356 34.45 37.20 -18.75
CA THR A 356 34.76 38.62 -18.50
C THR A 356 33.77 39.55 -19.18
N ASP A 357 33.00 39.05 -20.15
CA ASP A 357 31.89 39.80 -20.74
C ASP A 357 30.72 39.85 -19.76
N PHE A 358 30.37 41.06 -19.38
CA PHE A 358 29.28 41.33 -18.43
C PHE A 358 27.93 40.82 -18.94
N ALA A 359 27.65 40.86 -20.23
CA ALA A 359 26.39 40.40 -20.80
C ALA A 359 26.28 38.88 -20.74
N ALA A 360 27.32 38.14 -21.16
CA ALA A 360 27.39 36.69 -21.11
C ALA A 360 27.30 36.18 -19.66
N ARG A 361 28.06 36.78 -18.74
CA ARG A 361 28.02 36.42 -17.32
C ARG A 361 26.65 36.67 -16.71
N ARG A 362 26.00 37.79 -17.03
CA ARG A 362 24.66 38.12 -16.55
C ARG A 362 23.62 37.13 -17.06
N GLU A 363 23.73 36.68 -18.31
CA GLU A 363 22.83 35.67 -18.88
C GLU A 363 23.00 34.31 -18.20
N ALA A 364 24.23 33.86 -18.01
CA ALA A 364 24.51 32.63 -17.30
C ALA A 364 23.99 32.65 -15.83
N VAL A 365 24.22 33.74 -15.09
CA VAL A 365 23.70 33.91 -13.73
C VAL A 365 22.16 33.95 -13.73
N ARG A 366 21.55 34.60 -14.72
CA ARG A 366 20.09 34.64 -14.86
C ARG A 366 19.51 33.25 -15.11
N ALA A 367 20.12 32.47 -16.01
CA ALA A 367 19.69 31.12 -16.32
C ALA A 367 19.73 30.21 -15.07
N GLU A 368 20.82 30.31 -14.26
CA GLU A 368 20.90 29.58 -13.00
C GLU A 368 19.84 30.03 -11.98
N LEU A 369 19.62 31.33 -11.85
CA LEU A 369 18.59 31.86 -10.93
C LEU A 369 17.18 31.42 -11.35
N ASP A 370 16.91 31.39 -12.67
CA ASP A 370 15.63 30.96 -13.21
C ASP A 370 15.43 29.45 -12.98
N ALA A 371 16.47 28.62 -13.14
CA ALA A 371 16.44 27.19 -12.82
C ALA A 371 16.15 26.94 -11.34
N VAL A 372 16.86 27.63 -10.43
CA VAL A 372 16.67 27.54 -8.96
C VAL A 372 15.28 28.01 -8.52
N ARG A 373 14.72 29.01 -9.20
CA ARG A 373 13.43 29.63 -8.88
C ARG A 373 12.25 29.05 -9.66
N ARG A 374 12.49 28.09 -10.54
CA ARG A 374 11.43 27.45 -11.32
C ARG A 374 10.30 27.00 -10.41
N PRO A 375 9.05 27.39 -10.63
CA PRO A 375 7.90 26.93 -9.88
C PRO A 375 7.79 25.41 -9.95
N LEU A 376 7.40 24.80 -8.85
CA LEU A 376 7.16 23.36 -8.80
C LEU A 376 5.91 23.02 -9.61
N ASP A 377 6.04 22.04 -10.47
CA ASP A 377 4.96 21.33 -11.11
C ASP A 377 4.91 19.88 -10.63
N ARG A 378 3.96 19.09 -11.14
CA ARG A 378 3.78 17.70 -10.74
C ARG A 378 4.95 16.81 -11.11
N GLU A 379 5.55 17.05 -12.28
CA GLU A 379 6.69 16.28 -12.79
C GLU A 379 7.94 16.51 -11.94
N LEU A 380 8.23 17.77 -11.62
CA LEU A 380 9.34 18.12 -10.73
C LEU A 380 9.14 17.61 -9.32
N LEU A 381 7.90 17.64 -8.81
CA LEU A 381 7.59 17.08 -7.48
C LEU A 381 7.87 15.58 -7.41
N VAL A 382 7.32 14.80 -8.36
CA VAL A 382 7.52 13.34 -8.35
C VAL A 382 8.97 12.97 -8.58
N ASP A 383 9.70 13.71 -9.44
CA ASP A 383 11.14 13.51 -9.69
C ASP A 383 11.98 13.79 -8.43
N ALA A 384 11.74 14.90 -7.74
CA ALA A 384 12.47 15.23 -6.53
C ALA A 384 12.28 14.16 -5.44
N VAL A 385 11.03 13.72 -5.21
CA VAL A 385 10.73 12.66 -4.24
C VAL A 385 11.39 11.33 -4.65
N TRP A 386 11.34 10.98 -5.94
CA TRP A 386 11.94 9.76 -6.45
C TRP A 386 13.46 9.77 -6.28
N ARG A 387 14.12 10.85 -6.63
CA ARG A 387 15.58 11.01 -6.47
C ARG A 387 16.00 10.95 -5.01
N ALA A 388 15.24 11.58 -4.10
CA ALA A 388 15.52 11.60 -2.67
C ALA A 388 15.22 10.26 -1.97
N THR A 389 14.52 9.31 -2.60
CA THR A 389 14.20 8.00 -2.02
C THR A 389 15.31 7.00 -2.31
N TRP A 390 15.92 6.42 -1.28
CA TRP A 390 17.02 5.46 -1.38
C TRP A 390 16.53 4.02 -1.15
N PRO A 391 17.32 2.99 -1.48
CA PRO A 391 16.93 1.58 -1.30
C PRO A 391 16.59 1.18 0.15
N HIS A 392 17.05 1.94 1.14
CA HIS A 392 16.73 1.73 2.55
C HIS A 392 15.48 2.51 3.01
N ASP A 393 14.97 3.41 2.19
CA ASP A 393 13.72 4.14 2.43
C ASP A 393 12.50 3.30 2.01
N ARG A 394 11.30 3.84 2.27
CA ARG A 394 10.02 3.35 1.77
C ARG A 394 9.29 4.49 1.11
N LEU A 395 8.73 4.25 -0.08
CA LEU A 395 7.89 5.24 -0.76
C LEU A 395 6.48 4.70 -0.92
N VAL A 396 5.51 5.43 -0.38
CA VAL A 396 4.09 5.11 -0.52
C VAL A 396 3.45 6.13 -1.46
N PHE A 397 2.80 5.66 -2.52
CA PHE A 397 2.03 6.52 -3.41
C PHE A 397 0.55 6.50 -3.07
N GLY A 398 -0.06 7.67 -2.94
CA GLY A 398 -1.51 7.82 -2.93
C GLY A 398 -2.11 7.56 -4.31
N SER A 399 -3.31 6.97 -4.32
CA SER A 399 -4.04 6.64 -5.54
C SER A 399 -4.70 7.88 -6.13
N SER A 400 -4.01 8.63 -7.00
CA SER A 400 -4.58 9.79 -7.70
C SER A 400 -3.74 10.21 -8.91
N ARG A 401 -3.67 11.52 -9.21
CA ARG A 401 -2.94 12.09 -10.35
C ARG A 401 -1.43 11.91 -10.24
N LEU A 402 -0.84 12.16 -9.05
CA LEU A 402 0.61 12.13 -8.86
C LEU A 402 1.25 10.77 -9.16
N VAL A 403 0.62 9.65 -8.77
CA VAL A 403 1.15 8.31 -9.11
C VAL A 403 1.13 8.06 -10.61
N ARG A 404 0.17 8.63 -11.34
CA ARG A 404 0.10 8.52 -12.81
C ARG A 404 1.14 9.36 -13.51
N VAL A 405 1.43 10.56 -12.99
CA VAL A 405 2.54 11.40 -13.46
C VAL A 405 3.86 10.69 -13.21
N ALA A 406 4.07 10.19 -11.99
CA ALA A 406 5.26 9.42 -11.64
C ALA A 406 5.50 8.22 -12.58
N ASP A 407 4.44 7.48 -12.90
CA ASP A 407 4.50 6.34 -13.81
C ASP A 407 4.90 6.73 -15.25
N GLN A 408 4.53 7.93 -15.68
CA GLN A 408 4.84 8.41 -17.02
C GLN A 408 6.27 8.94 -17.17
N VAL A 409 6.77 9.63 -16.15
CA VAL A 409 8.03 10.42 -16.30
C VAL A 409 9.23 9.82 -15.59
N LEU A 410 9.02 8.99 -14.53
CA LEU A 410 10.15 8.53 -13.73
C LEU A 410 10.91 7.39 -14.38
N GLY A 411 12.23 7.46 -14.28
CA GLY A 411 13.14 6.40 -14.68
C GLY A 411 13.17 5.20 -13.73
N GLY A 412 14.02 4.22 -14.06
CA GLY A 412 14.22 3.03 -13.25
C GLY A 412 15.06 3.29 -12.01
N LYS A 413 14.63 2.73 -10.86
CA LYS A 413 15.37 2.75 -9.59
C LYS A 413 14.92 1.60 -8.70
N LYS A 414 15.84 0.88 -8.09
CA LYS A 414 15.53 -0.21 -7.18
C LYS A 414 15.25 0.36 -5.78
N VAL A 415 13.98 0.65 -5.50
CA VAL A 415 13.49 1.13 -4.21
C VAL A 415 12.23 0.39 -3.81
N PRO A 416 11.97 0.15 -2.51
CA PRO A 416 10.71 -0.37 -2.03
C PRO A 416 9.60 0.66 -2.23
N VAL A 417 8.58 0.28 -3.01
CA VAL A 417 7.43 1.12 -3.30
C VAL A 417 6.15 0.41 -2.89
N HIS A 418 5.25 1.14 -2.25
CA HIS A 418 3.96 0.65 -1.80
C HIS A 418 2.82 1.56 -2.29
N ALA A 419 1.64 1.01 -2.44
CA ALA A 419 0.41 1.76 -2.70
C ALA A 419 -0.81 0.87 -2.42
N ASN A 420 -1.91 1.46 -2.00
CA ASN A 420 -3.19 0.78 -1.89
C ASN A 420 -3.79 0.67 -3.30
N ARG A 421 -3.45 -0.42 -4.02
CA ARG A 421 -3.85 -0.65 -5.41
C ARG A 421 -4.74 -1.86 -5.61
N GLY A 422 -5.15 -2.52 -4.55
CA GLY A 422 -6.17 -3.57 -4.63
C GLY A 422 -7.46 -3.02 -5.23
N LEU A 423 -7.95 -1.92 -4.67
CA LEU A 423 -9.12 -1.19 -5.16
C LEU A 423 -8.84 0.27 -5.52
N ALA A 424 -7.61 0.74 -5.26
CA ALA A 424 -7.15 2.08 -5.58
C ALA A 424 -7.97 3.22 -4.95
N GLY A 425 -8.49 3.03 -3.75
CA GLY A 425 -9.15 4.06 -2.96
C GLY A 425 -8.18 5.18 -2.55
N ILE A 426 -8.73 6.33 -2.17
CA ILE A 426 -7.97 7.45 -1.57
C ILE A 426 -7.97 7.39 -0.05
N ASP A 427 -8.71 6.46 0.52
CA ASP A 427 -8.82 6.18 1.94
C ASP A 427 -7.59 5.44 2.49
N GLY A 428 -7.25 5.67 3.75
CA GLY A 428 -6.24 4.95 4.49
C GLY A 428 -4.80 5.08 3.99
N THR A 429 -4.49 6.03 3.10
CA THR A 429 -3.14 6.17 2.53
C THR A 429 -2.10 6.56 3.60
N ILE A 430 -2.43 7.54 4.45
CA ILE A 430 -1.56 7.98 5.56
C ILE A 430 -1.48 6.90 6.62
N ALA A 431 -2.61 6.27 6.95
CA ALA A 431 -2.68 5.18 7.92
C ALA A 431 -1.81 3.99 7.49
N THR A 432 -1.88 3.57 6.22
CA THR A 432 -1.01 2.52 5.65
C THR A 432 0.46 2.92 5.72
N ALA A 433 0.80 4.16 5.33
CA ALA A 433 2.18 4.66 5.40
C ALA A 433 2.70 4.70 6.85
N THR A 434 1.85 5.05 7.81
CA THR A 434 2.17 5.00 9.25
C THR A 434 2.46 3.57 9.69
N GLY A 435 1.64 2.60 9.29
CA GLY A 435 1.87 1.18 9.57
C GLY A 435 3.20 0.66 8.99
N ILE A 436 3.51 1.01 7.74
CA ILE A 436 4.79 0.69 7.08
C ILE A 436 5.96 1.32 7.85
N ALA A 437 5.82 2.58 8.28
CA ALA A 437 6.86 3.28 9.04
C ALA A 437 7.12 2.61 10.39
N LEU A 438 6.07 2.28 11.13
CA LEU A 438 6.16 1.58 12.42
C LEU A 438 6.85 0.22 12.27
N ALA A 439 6.44 -0.58 11.29
CA ALA A 439 6.98 -1.91 11.05
C ALA A 439 8.45 -1.89 10.60
N SER A 440 8.79 -1.06 9.62
CA SER A 440 10.17 -0.96 9.10
C SER A 440 11.14 -0.47 10.16
N GLN A 441 10.75 0.51 10.97
CA GLN A 441 11.58 1.05 12.05
C GLN A 441 11.71 0.09 13.24
N ALA A 442 10.66 -0.66 13.56
CA ALA A 442 10.73 -1.73 14.55
C ALA A 442 11.70 -2.84 14.13
N ALA A 443 11.86 -3.08 12.83
CA ALA A 443 12.86 -3.98 12.26
C ALA A 443 14.27 -3.34 12.16
N GLY A 444 14.46 -2.11 12.65
CA GLY A 444 15.75 -1.41 12.64
C GLY A 444 16.12 -0.79 11.29
N ALA A 445 15.20 -0.64 10.34
CA ALA A 445 15.50 0.01 9.06
C ALA A 445 15.90 1.49 9.28
N PRO A 446 17.05 1.94 8.74
CA PRO A 446 17.55 3.31 8.97
C PRO A 446 16.82 4.37 8.12
N GLY A 447 16.08 3.95 7.10
CA GLY A 447 15.48 4.82 6.11
C GLY A 447 14.35 5.70 6.64
N VAL A 448 13.94 6.64 5.80
CA VAL A 448 12.79 7.53 6.03
C VAL A 448 11.63 7.08 5.15
N PRO A 449 10.55 6.56 5.72
CA PRO A 449 9.31 6.34 4.98
C PRO A 449 8.72 7.67 4.53
N ARG A 450 8.30 7.71 3.25
CA ARG A 450 7.65 8.86 2.61
C ARG A 450 6.32 8.45 2.04
N VAL A 451 5.33 9.30 2.15
CA VAL A 451 4.07 9.16 1.41
C VAL A 451 3.86 10.38 0.53
N LEU A 452 3.61 10.16 -0.75
CA LEU A 452 3.30 11.20 -1.73
C LEU A 452 1.86 11.07 -2.18
N LEU A 453 1.05 12.10 -1.89
CA LEU A 453 -0.37 12.10 -2.19
C LEU A 453 -0.87 13.51 -2.54
N GLY A 454 -2.09 13.59 -3.09
CA GLY A 454 -2.79 14.86 -3.32
C GLY A 454 -3.52 15.35 -2.08
N ASP A 455 -3.96 16.60 -2.12
CA ASP A 455 -4.68 17.29 -1.05
C ASP A 455 -5.99 16.59 -0.65
N LEU A 456 -6.82 16.15 -1.61
CA LEU A 456 -8.08 15.47 -1.28
C LEU A 456 -7.84 14.11 -0.61
N ALA A 457 -6.82 13.36 -1.04
CA ALA A 457 -6.46 12.10 -0.39
C ALA A 457 -5.90 12.35 1.03
N PHE A 458 -5.15 13.43 1.22
CA PHE A 458 -4.69 13.89 2.54
C PHE A 458 -5.87 14.22 3.45
N LEU A 459 -6.81 15.03 2.98
CA LEU A 459 -7.98 15.44 3.76
C LEU A 459 -8.92 14.26 4.07
N HIS A 460 -9.04 13.31 3.15
CA HIS A 460 -9.86 12.10 3.34
C HIS A 460 -9.33 11.22 4.49
N ASP A 461 -8.02 11.20 4.69
CA ASP A 461 -7.36 10.37 5.70
C ASP A 461 -6.71 11.18 6.84
N VAL A 462 -7.17 12.42 7.05
CA VAL A 462 -6.60 13.35 8.03
C VAL A 462 -6.63 12.83 9.47
N GLY A 463 -7.62 11.99 9.81
CA GLY A 463 -7.72 11.31 11.11
C GLY A 463 -6.52 10.42 11.44
N ALA A 464 -5.80 9.93 10.42
CA ALA A 464 -4.59 9.14 10.60
C ALA A 464 -3.39 9.93 11.15
N LEU A 465 -3.47 11.25 11.16
CA LEU A 465 -2.44 12.11 11.78
C LEU A 465 -2.45 12.03 13.33
N LEU A 466 -3.56 11.57 13.91
CA LEU A 466 -3.67 11.41 15.35
C LEU A 466 -2.89 10.18 15.83
N LEU A 467 -1.84 10.40 16.59
CA LEU A 467 -1.06 9.35 17.24
C LEU A 467 -1.04 9.59 18.75
N PRO A 468 -1.23 8.56 19.57
CA PRO A 468 -1.14 8.68 21.03
C PRO A 468 0.25 9.13 21.49
N PRO A 469 0.34 9.97 22.54
CA PRO A 469 1.62 10.51 23.00
C PRO A 469 2.55 9.45 23.62
N ASP A 470 1.98 8.35 24.12
CA ASP A 470 2.74 7.28 24.79
C ASP A 470 3.23 6.18 23.84
N GLU A 471 2.92 6.31 22.53
CA GLU A 471 3.43 5.39 21.52
C GLU A 471 4.76 5.84 20.92
N THR A 472 5.52 4.87 20.39
CA THR A 472 6.72 5.19 19.61
C THR A 472 6.34 6.06 18.41
N GLU A 473 6.89 7.26 18.35
CA GLU A 473 6.67 8.19 17.26
C GLU A 473 7.39 7.70 15.98
N PRO A 474 6.66 7.43 14.88
CA PRO A 474 7.29 7.04 13.63
C PRO A 474 7.96 8.23 12.96
N ARG A 475 9.14 8.01 12.39
CA ARG A 475 9.70 8.96 11.42
C ARG A 475 8.93 8.79 10.11
N LEU A 476 8.22 9.81 9.67
CA LEU A 476 7.40 9.76 8.46
C LEU A 476 7.30 11.15 7.82
N GLN A 477 7.58 11.23 6.52
CA GLN A 477 7.34 12.43 5.72
C GLN A 477 6.06 12.26 4.88
N VAL A 478 5.07 13.11 5.13
CA VAL A 478 3.84 13.22 4.34
C VAL A 478 4.00 14.38 3.37
N ILE A 479 4.14 14.07 2.08
CA ILE A 479 4.37 15.05 1.01
C ILE A 479 3.05 15.25 0.28
N VAL A 480 2.48 16.45 0.40
CA VAL A 480 1.16 16.79 -0.15
C VAL A 480 1.33 17.70 -1.35
N GLY A 481 1.06 17.17 -2.55
CA GLY A 481 0.90 18.00 -3.73
C GLY A 481 -0.49 18.65 -3.72
N ASN A 482 -0.54 19.94 -3.37
CA ASN A 482 -1.79 20.68 -3.17
C ASN A 482 -2.10 21.51 -4.42
N ASP A 483 -3.01 21.02 -5.25
CA ASP A 483 -3.53 21.73 -6.43
C ASP A 483 -4.97 22.27 -6.23
N GLY A 484 -5.45 22.23 -4.98
CA GLY A 484 -6.72 22.82 -4.56
C GLY A 484 -7.94 22.03 -5.00
N GLY A 485 -7.81 20.71 -5.20
CA GLY A 485 -8.96 19.87 -5.52
C GLY A 485 -8.66 18.61 -6.35
N GLY A 486 -9.72 18.03 -6.91
CA GLY A 486 -9.66 16.74 -7.63
C GLY A 486 -9.21 16.85 -9.10
N THR A 487 -8.05 17.40 -9.39
CA THR A 487 -7.57 17.62 -10.77
C THR A 487 -7.29 16.34 -11.57
N ILE A 488 -7.40 15.17 -10.96
CA ILE A 488 -7.36 13.88 -11.68
C ILE A 488 -8.45 13.79 -12.77
N PHE A 489 -9.55 14.48 -12.58
CA PHE A 489 -10.69 14.47 -13.51
C PHE A 489 -10.42 15.21 -14.82
N ASP A 490 -9.35 16.04 -14.92
CA ASP A 490 -8.93 16.71 -16.16
C ASP A 490 -8.68 15.75 -17.32
N ALA A 491 -8.27 14.51 -17.01
CA ALA A 491 -7.97 13.49 -18.02
C ALA A 491 -9.17 12.63 -18.42
N LEU A 492 -10.37 12.94 -17.90
CA LEU A 492 -11.60 12.20 -18.21
C LEU A 492 -12.48 12.98 -19.21
N GLU A 493 -13.35 12.24 -19.87
CA GLU A 493 -14.30 12.78 -20.87
C GLU A 493 -15.20 13.88 -20.27
N VAL A 494 -15.49 13.80 -18.98
CA VAL A 494 -16.31 14.79 -18.25
C VAL A 494 -15.69 16.19 -18.26
N ALA A 495 -14.35 16.29 -18.30
CA ALA A 495 -13.67 17.59 -18.36
C ALA A 495 -13.98 18.35 -19.66
N ALA A 496 -14.20 17.62 -20.77
CA ALA A 496 -14.53 18.21 -22.06
C ALA A 496 -16.04 18.42 -22.28
N SER A 497 -16.89 17.70 -21.53
CA SER A 497 -18.35 17.67 -21.77
C SER A 497 -19.16 18.46 -20.76
N ALA A 498 -18.68 18.64 -19.51
CA ALA A 498 -19.39 19.31 -18.46
C ALA A 498 -19.09 20.83 -18.41
N ARG A 499 -20.04 21.60 -17.88
CA ARG A 499 -19.82 23.03 -17.61
C ARG A 499 -18.76 23.19 -16.49
N PRO A 500 -17.91 24.23 -16.54
CA PRO A 500 -16.88 24.43 -15.52
C PRO A 500 -17.44 24.48 -14.07
N ALA A 501 -18.59 25.10 -13.86
CA ALA A 501 -19.21 25.17 -12.54
C ALA A 501 -19.69 23.81 -12.01
N ASP A 502 -20.09 22.90 -12.91
CA ASP A 502 -20.49 21.54 -12.55
C ASP A 502 -19.27 20.68 -12.21
N LEU A 503 -18.18 20.87 -12.98
CA LEU A 503 -16.88 20.24 -12.69
C LEU A 503 -16.35 20.65 -11.32
N ASP A 504 -16.35 21.95 -11.03
CA ASP A 504 -15.91 22.48 -9.74
C ASP A 504 -16.71 21.87 -8.59
N ARG A 505 -18.04 21.87 -8.72
CA ARG A 505 -18.93 21.42 -7.64
C ARG A 505 -18.92 19.90 -7.43
N ALA A 506 -18.94 19.11 -8.51
CA ALA A 506 -19.18 17.67 -8.43
C ALA A 506 -17.90 16.83 -8.46
N PHE A 507 -16.82 17.34 -9.02
CA PHE A 507 -15.60 16.59 -9.27
C PHE A 507 -14.35 17.21 -8.63
N TYR A 508 -14.07 18.46 -8.91
CA TYR A 508 -12.86 19.10 -8.37
C TYR A 508 -12.99 19.40 -6.87
N THR A 509 -14.20 19.66 -6.38
CA THR A 509 -14.43 19.93 -4.96
C THR A 509 -13.38 20.86 -4.35
N PRO A 510 -13.22 22.09 -4.89
CA PRO A 510 -12.17 23.00 -4.43
C PRO A 510 -12.34 23.35 -2.96
N HIS A 511 -11.23 23.50 -2.25
CA HIS A 511 -11.23 23.77 -0.83
C HIS A 511 -10.23 24.87 -0.43
N ASN A 512 -10.46 25.48 0.74
CA ASN A 512 -9.60 26.47 1.35
C ASN A 512 -9.00 25.98 2.68
N VAL A 513 -8.85 24.66 2.84
CA VAL A 513 -8.31 24.08 4.06
C VAL A 513 -6.83 24.45 4.18
N ARG A 514 -6.46 24.92 5.37
CA ARG A 514 -5.06 25.25 5.69
C ARG A 514 -4.39 24.03 6.31
N ILE A 515 -3.59 23.33 5.51
CA ILE A 515 -2.88 22.11 5.93
C ILE A 515 -1.95 22.39 7.09
N GLU A 516 -1.33 23.58 7.15
CA GLU A 516 -0.53 24.04 8.29
C GLU A 516 -1.26 23.94 9.63
N HIS A 517 -2.52 24.41 9.67
CA HIS A 517 -3.31 24.36 10.90
C HIS A 517 -3.67 22.92 11.31
N LEU A 518 -3.89 22.04 10.36
CA LEU A 518 -4.11 20.62 10.62
C LEU A 518 -2.82 19.97 11.17
N ALA A 519 -1.68 20.23 10.53
CA ALA A 519 -0.40 19.73 11.00
C ALA A 519 -0.13 20.12 12.44
N LEU A 520 -0.28 21.40 12.77
CA LEU A 520 -0.09 21.94 14.13
C LEU A 520 -1.08 21.33 15.13
N ALA A 521 -2.36 21.19 14.75
CA ALA A 521 -3.39 20.62 15.62
C ALA A 521 -3.12 19.16 15.99
N TYR A 522 -2.49 18.39 15.12
CA TYR A 522 -2.10 17.00 15.34
C TYR A 522 -0.65 16.83 15.84
N GLY A 523 0.09 17.93 16.08
CA GLY A 523 1.46 17.88 16.58
C GLY A 523 2.50 17.43 15.56
N TRP A 524 2.25 17.65 14.25
CA TRP A 524 3.20 17.37 13.17
C TRP A 524 4.01 18.62 12.83
N GLU A 525 5.29 18.46 12.51
CA GLU A 525 6.06 19.52 11.89
C GLU A 525 5.51 19.83 10.49
N TYR A 526 5.51 21.12 10.15
CA TYR A 526 4.99 21.57 8.86
C TYR A 526 6.02 22.43 8.12
N GLN A 527 6.08 22.19 6.80
CA GLN A 527 6.86 23.03 5.90
C GLN A 527 6.12 23.20 4.57
N ARG A 528 5.95 24.46 4.15
CA ARG A 528 5.44 24.79 2.81
C ARG A 528 6.61 25.10 1.90
N VAL A 529 6.72 24.40 0.76
CA VAL A 529 7.82 24.56 -0.21
C VAL A 529 7.28 24.94 -1.58
N THR A 530 7.88 25.94 -2.20
CA THR A 530 7.42 26.51 -3.49
C THR A 530 8.48 26.52 -4.56
N THR A 531 9.72 26.10 -4.25
CA THR A 531 10.84 26.03 -5.19
C THR A 531 11.52 24.68 -5.11
N ARG A 532 12.18 24.28 -6.20
CA ARG A 532 12.92 23.01 -6.27
C ARG A 532 13.97 22.90 -5.18
N THR A 533 14.79 23.92 -5.00
CA THR A 533 15.85 23.92 -3.98
C THR A 533 15.28 23.73 -2.58
N ALA A 534 14.17 24.41 -2.24
CA ALA A 534 13.53 24.24 -0.95
C ALA A 534 12.95 22.81 -0.76
N LEU A 535 12.43 22.22 -1.85
CA LEU A 535 11.94 20.85 -1.84
C LEU A 535 13.09 19.84 -1.66
N ASP A 536 14.16 19.97 -2.43
CA ASP A 536 15.34 19.10 -2.34
C ASP A 536 15.93 19.18 -0.92
N GLN A 537 16.02 20.38 -0.33
CA GLN A 537 16.48 20.57 1.05
C GLN A 537 15.56 19.90 2.07
N ALA A 538 14.24 20.07 1.94
CA ALA A 538 13.27 19.44 2.84
C ALA A 538 13.33 17.90 2.79
N LEU A 539 13.57 17.33 1.61
CA LEU A 539 13.64 15.89 1.40
C LEU A 539 14.97 15.27 1.85
N THR A 540 16.09 16.01 1.73
CA THR A 540 17.44 15.52 2.04
C THR A 540 17.90 15.82 3.47
N SER A 541 17.25 16.76 4.12
CA SER A 541 17.53 17.14 5.53
C SER A 541 16.26 16.93 6.38
N PRO A 542 15.78 15.68 6.51
CA PRO A 542 14.58 15.41 7.26
C PRO A 542 14.79 15.82 8.71
N ARG A 543 13.87 16.61 9.24
CA ARG A 543 13.78 16.85 10.68
C ARG A 543 13.32 15.54 11.34
N GLY A 544 13.71 15.30 12.56
CA GLY A 544 13.30 14.09 13.27
C GLY A 544 11.78 14.03 13.46
N GLY A 545 11.21 12.81 13.49
CA GLY A 545 9.79 12.61 13.79
C GLY A 545 8.86 12.72 12.59
N ARG A 546 7.68 13.31 12.80
CA ARG A 546 6.57 13.39 11.85
C ARG A 546 6.56 14.73 11.14
N GLN A 547 6.60 14.72 9.81
CA GLN A 547 6.68 15.94 9.02
C GLN A 547 5.65 15.94 7.88
N ILE A 548 4.97 17.08 7.70
CA ILE A 548 4.14 17.37 6.53
C ILE A 548 4.84 18.42 5.67
N ILE A 549 5.07 18.06 4.41
CA ILE A 549 5.64 18.95 3.38
C ILE A 549 4.54 19.27 2.38
N GLU A 550 4.02 20.49 2.42
CA GLU A 550 3.03 20.97 1.45
C GLU A 550 3.72 21.61 0.25
N VAL A 551 3.39 21.12 -0.94
CA VAL A 551 3.87 21.63 -2.22
C VAL A 551 2.68 22.18 -3.00
N PRO A 552 2.48 23.51 -3.05
CA PRO A 552 1.47 24.11 -3.91
C PRO A 552 1.77 23.81 -5.37
N LEU A 553 0.76 23.32 -6.08
CA LEU A 553 0.85 22.97 -7.50
C LEU A 553 -0.15 23.80 -8.30
N PRO A 554 0.13 24.06 -9.58
CA PRO A 554 -0.86 24.65 -10.47
C PRO A 554 -2.03 23.69 -10.66
N ARG A 555 -3.21 24.28 -10.73
CA ARG A 555 -4.47 23.55 -11.02
C ARG A 555 -4.53 23.08 -12.47
#